data_48daf4b145d19322c59ce173eb3918f5
#
_entry.id   48daf4b145d19322c59ce173eb3918f5
#
_cell.length_a   1.000
_cell.length_b   1.000
_cell.length_c   1.000
_cell.angle_alpha   90.00
_cell.angle_beta   90.00
_cell.angle_gamma   90.00
#
_symmetry.space_group_name_H-M   'P 1'
#
loop_
_entity.id
_entity.type
_entity.pdbx_description
1 polymer ?
#
loop_
_entity_poly.entity_id
_entity_poly.type
_entity_poly.pdbx_seq_one_letter_code
_entity_poly.pdbx_strand_id
1 'polypeptide(L)' 'MPDEDTSNQRDQLHELIGALDILTILREEMEQWLDEAQDASEQETLENVLGHLEAMEEEYKLRLRSAESDDLEI' A
#
# COMPACT_ATOMS: atom_id res chain seq x y z
N MET A 1 12.50 21.38 18.84
CA MET A 1 11.59 22.25 18.11
C MET A 1 10.27 21.54 17.84
N PRO A 2 9.18 22.13 18.29
CA PRO A 2 7.89 21.44 18.12
C PRO A 2 7.45 21.27 16.67
N ASP A 3 7.96 22.11 15.78
CA ASP A 3 7.60 22.03 14.37
C ASP A 3 8.15 20.80 13.67
N GLU A 4 9.27 20.26 14.16
CA GLU A 4 9.89 19.09 13.56
C GLU A 4 9.02 17.84 13.70
N ASP A 5 8.41 17.65 14.86
CA ASP A 5 7.55 16.50 15.12
C ASP A 5 6.32 16.52 14.21
N THR A 6 5.73 17.71 14.04
CA THR A 6 4.56 17.86 13.17
C THR A 6 4.92 17.60 11.71
N SER A 7 6.09 18.09 11.27
CA SER A 7 6.59 17.85 9.92
C SER A 7 6.78 16.35 9.65
N ASN A 8 7.39 15.65 10.61
CA ASN A 8 7.63 14.22 10.48
C ASN A 8 6.33 13.43 10.35
N GLN A 9 5.31 13.81 11.11
CA GLN A 9 4.01 13.15 11.03
C GLN A 9 3.37 13.36 9.67
N ARG A 10 3.42 14.58 9.15
CA ARG A 10 2.89 14.87 7.81
C ARG A 10 3.63 14.11 6.74
N ASP A 11 4.95 14.04 6.85
CA ASP A 11 5.77 13.32 5.89
C ASP A 11 5.45 11.84 5.92
N GLN A 12 5.24 11.26 7.10
CA GLN A 12 4.85 9.86 7.24
C GLN A 12 3.49 9.59 6.61
N LEU A 13 2.53 10.47 6.84
CA LEU A 13 1.20 10.32 6.23
C LEU A 13 1.28 10.40 4.72
N HIS A 14 2.04 11.35 4.19
CA HIS A 14 2.23 11.48 2.74
C HIS A 14 2.93 10.26 2.16
N GLU A 15 3.92 9.72 2.86
CA GLU A 15 4.61 8.51 2.42
C GLU A 15 3.66 7.31 2.38
N LEU A 16 2.82 7.16 3.39
CA LEU A 16 1.86 6.06 3.44
C LEU A 16 0.82 6.16 2.33
N ILE A 17 0.32 7.37 2.09
CA ILE A 17 -0.64 7.60 1.00
C ILE A 17 0.00 7.33 -0.35
N GLY A 18 1.22 7.83 -0.55
CA GLY A 18 1.96 7.59 -1.79
C GLY A 18 2.25 6.11 -2.02
N ALA A 19 2.66 5.41 -0.96
CA ALA A 19 2.92 3.97 -1.04
C ALA A 19 1.64 3.20 -1.39
N LEU A 20 0.51 3.57 -0.78
CA LEU A 20 -0.77 2.94 -1.09
C LEU A 20 -1.17 3.17 -2.54
N ASP A 21 -0.97 4.37 -3.06
CA ASP A 21 -1.28 4.67 -4.45
C ASP A 21 -0.45 3.79 -5.39
N ILE A 22 0.84 3.66 -5.12
CA ILE A 22 1.73 2.83 -5.91
C ILE A 22 1.32 1.37 -5.84
N LEU A 23 1.03 0.86 -4.64
CA LEU A 23 0.60 -0.51 -4.44
C LEU A 23 -0.70 -0.80 -5.19
N THR A 24 -1.64 0.13 -5.16
CA THR A 24 -2.91 -0.01 -5.87
C THR A 24 -2.68 -0.09 -7.38
N ILE A 25 -1.82 0.76 -7.91
CA ILE A 25 -1.49 0.75 -9.34
C ILE A 25 -0.83 -0.56 -9.72
N LEU A 26 0.14 -1.02 -8.93
CA LEU A 26 0.82 -2.28 -9.19
C LEU A 26 -0.15 -3.46 -9.14
N ARG A 27 -1.05 -3.46 -8.17
CA ARG A 27 -2.05 -4.53 -8.06
C ARG A 27 -2.94 -4.57 -9.30
N GLU A 28 -3.40 -3.42 -9.76
CA GLU A 28 -4.24 -3.33 -10.95
C GLU A 28 -3.49 -3.83 -12.19
N GLU A 29 -2.22 -3.48 -12.33
CA GLU A 29 -1.39 -3.96 -13.43
C GLU A 29 -1.19 -5.47 -13.38
N MET A 30 -0.96 -6.00 -12.18
CA MET A 30 -0.78 -7.45 -12.00
C MET A 30 -2.07 -8.20 -12.32
N GLU A 31 -3.21 -7.66 -11.93
CA GLU A 31 -4.51 -8.25 -12.27
C GLU A 31 -4.71 -8.32 -13.77
N GLN A 32 -4.32 -7.27 -14.48
CA GLN A 32 -4.40 -7.22 -15.92
C GLN A 32 -3.48 -8.28 -16.56
N TRP A 33 -2.26 -8.40 -16.05
CA TRP A 33 -1.32 -9.40 -16.55
C TRP A 33 -1.82 -10.82 -16.27
N LEU A 34 -2.47 -11.01 -15.14
CA LEU A 34 -3.06 -12.32 -14.81
C LEU A 34 -4.15 -12.69 -15.79
N ASP A 35 -4.99 -11.72 -16.18
CA ASP A 35 -6.02 -11.95 -17.20
C ASP A 35 -5.42 -12.35 -18.55
N GLU A 36 -4.26 -11.83 -18.87
CA GLU A 36 -3.57 -12.09 -20.13
C GLU A 36 -2.69 -13.33 -20.08
N ALA A 37 -2.40 -13.85 -18.89
CA ALA A 37 -1.51 -14.99 -18.73
C ALA A 37 -2.13 -16.24 -19.32
N GLN A 38 -1.35 -16.93 -20.16
CA GLN A 38 -1.81 -18.15 -20.83
C GLN A 38 -1.22 -19.40 -20.25
N ASP A 39 -0.21 -19.25 -19.40
CA ASP A 39 0.55 -20.33 -18.81
C ASP A 39 0.19 -20.46 -17.34
N ALA A 40 -0.07 -21.69 -16.88
CA ALA A 40 -0.43 -21.93 -15.48
C ALA A 40 0.67 -21.50 -14.51
N SER A 41 1.92 -21.65 -14.92
CA SER A 41 3.06 -21.20 -14.11
C SER A 41 3.08 -19.70 -13.93
N GLU A 42 2.81 -18.95 -14.99
CA GLU A 42 2.70 -17.49 -14.93
C GLU A 42 1.54 -17.07 -14.05
N GLN A 43 0.39 -17.73 -14.20
CA GLN A 43 -0.79 -17.43 -13.40
C GLN A 43 -0.50 -17.63 -11.92
N GLU A 44 0.14 -18.72 -11.56
CA GLU A 44 0.47 -19.00 -10.17
C GLU A 44 1.42 -17.94 -9.60
N THR A 45 2.43 -17.57 -10.36
CA THR A 45 3.40 -16.55 -9.95
C THR A 45 2.69 -15.21 -9.73
N LEU A 46 1.85 -14.82 -10.67
CA LEU A 46 1.11 -13.54 -10.57
C LEU A 46 0.13 -13.54 -9.42
N GLU A 47 -0.55 -14.67 -9.18
CA GLU A 47 -1.45 -14.79 -8.03
C GLU A 47 -0.70 -14.64 -6.72
N ASN A 48 0.50 -15.21 -6.61
CA ASN A 48 1.33 -15.06 -5.43
C ASN A 48 1.74 -13.61 -5.22
N VAL A 49 2.15 -12.93 -6.28
CA VAL A 49 2.51 -11.50 -6.21
C VAL A 49 1.31 -10.66 -5.80
N LEU A 50 0.15 -10.94 -6.39
CA LEU A 50 -1.08 -10.25 -6.04
C LEU A 50 -1.43 -10.41 -4.56
N GLY A 51 -1.31 -11.62 -4.05
CA GLY A 51 -1.53 -11.88 -2.63
C GLY A 51 -0.62 -11.04 -1.73
N HIS A 52 0.65 -10.92 -2.10
CA HIS A 52 1.59 -10.09 -1.36
C HIS A 52 1.23 -8.61 -1.44
N LEU A 53 0.86 -8.14 -2.62
CA LEU A 53 0.47 -6.74 -2.81
C LEU A 53 -0.77 -6.40 -2.00
N GLU A 54 -1.76 -7.29 -1.99
CA GLU A 54 -2.98 -7.10 -1.19
C GLU A 54 -2.66 -7.05 0.31
N ALA A 55 -1.79 -7.93 0.77
CA ALA A 55 -1.37 -7.93 2.17
C ALA A 55 -0.64 -6.64 2.53
N MET A 56 0.22 -6.15 1.65
CA MET A 56 0.93 -4.90 1.87
C MET A 56 -0.01 -3.70 1.88
N GLU A 57 -0.99 -3.68 0.97
CA GLU A 57 -2.01 -2.63 0.97
C GLU A 57 -2.75 -2.59 2.29
N GLU A 58 -3.15 -3.75 2.78
CA GLU A 58 -3.88 -3.85 4.04
C GLU A 58 -3.04 -3.36 5.20
N GLU A 59 -1.77 -3.73 5.24
CA GLU A 59 -0.86 -3.28 6.29
C GLU A 59 -0.68 -1.77 6.26
N TYR A 60 -0.51 -1.18 5.08
CA TYR A 60 -0.35 0.26 4.96
C TYR A 60 -1.62 1.01 5.31
N LYS A 61 -2.79 0.45 4.98
CA LYS A 61 -4.06 1.03 5.40
C LYS A 61 -4.19 1.07 6.92
N LEU A 62 -3.78 0.00 7.57
CA LEU A 62 -3.79 -0.05 9.03
C LEU A 62 -2.86 0.98 9.65
N ARG A 63 -1.66 1.12 9.08
CA ARG A 63 -0.71 2.13 9.53
C ARG A 63 -1.26 3.54 9.35
N LEU A 64 -1.92 3.78 8.23
CA LEU A 64 -2.50 5.08 7.94
C LEU A 64 -3.61 5.41 8.94
N ARG A 65 -4.49 4.45 9.23
CA ARG A 65 -5.53 4.62 10.23
C ARG A 65 -4.96 4.92 11.60
N SER A 66 -3.92 4.18 11.96
CA SER A 66 -3.25 4.34 13.25
C SER A 66 -2.67 5.75 13.38
N ALA A 67 -2.04 6.23 12.32
CA ALA A 67 -1.45 7.57 12.30
C ALA A 67 -2.53 8.65 12.38
N GLU A 68 -3.64 8.46 11.68
CA GLU A 68 -4.77 9.39 11.74
C GLU A 68 -5.43 9.39 13.11
N SER A 69 -5.56 8.24 13.73
CA SER A 69 -6.13 8.11 15.07
C SER A 69 -5.30 8.85 16.11
N ASP A 70 -3.99 8.75 16.03
CA ASP A 70 -3.09 9.47 16.91
C ASP A 70 -3.29 10.97 16.81
N ASP A 71 -3.52 11.48 15.61
CA ASP A 71 -3.81 12.88 15.39
C ASP A 71 -5.12 13.30 16.02
N LEU A 72 -6.12 12.42 15.98
CA LEU A 72 -7.44 12.73 16.49
C LEU A 72 -7.54 12.69 18.02
N GLU A 73 -6.63 12.00 18.67
CA GLU A 73 -6.65 11.88 20.13
C GLU A 73 -6.19 13.15 20.86
N ILE A 74 -5.59 14.06 20.17
CA ILE A 74 -5.17 15.31 20.74
C ILE A 74 -6.29 16.33 20.68
#